data_c5507ee0b99eede3b21c3ccc44cc78b2
#
_entry.id   c5507ee0b99eede3b21c3ccc44cc78b2
#
_cell.length_a   1.000
_cell.length_b   1.000
_cell.length_c   1.000
_cell.angle_alpha   90.00
_cell.angle_beta   90.00
_cell.angle_gamma   90.00
#
_symmetry.space_group_name_H-M   'P 1'
#
loop_
_entity.id
_entity.type
_entity.pdbx_description
1 polymer ?
#
loop_
_entity_poly.entity_id
_entity_poly.type
_entity_poly.pdbx_seq_one_letter_code
_entity_poly.pdbx_strand_id
1 'polypeptide(L)'
;MYTVRNVTENDCGILRYLASKCGPLDVHTPYTYWVTSCYYGKSSFILEHDGEPIGFIMAVDTPDAVFIWQIGVLCNYRRKNLSCELISKCFAYARYAGKDLEATIAKDNLPSYNALRRACKKHNFTIEPLEEVVIHDMADDSFEEKEIRYRIRAA
;
A
#
# COMPACT_ATOMS: atom_id res chain seq x y z
N MET A 1 1.75 -0.26 -22.55
CA MET A 1 1.28 -1.46 -21.81
C MET A 1 1.62 -1.33 -20.33
N TYR A 2 0.67 -1.61 -19.49
CA TYR A 2 0.87 -1.61 -18.03
C TYR A 2 1.21 -3.01 -17.55
N THR A 3 2.23 -3.11 -16.73
CA THR A 3 2.63 -4.36 -16.09
C THR A 3 2.85 -4.13 -14.60
N VAL A 4 2.59 -5.16 -13.80
CA VAL A 4 2.85 -5.13 -12.35
C VAL A 4 3.80 -6.27 -12.03
N ARG A 5 4.89 -5.95 -11.36
CA ARG A 5 5.89 -6.92 -10.92
C ARG A 5 6.19 -6.81 -9.44
N ASN A 6 6.76 -7.85 -8.87
CA ASN A 6 7.23 -7.79 -7.49
C ASN A 6 8.40 -6.81 -7.34
N VAL A 7 8.49 -6.23 -6.15
CA VAL A 7 9.66 -5.50 -5.71
C VAL A 7 10.82 -6.47 -5.53
N THR A 8 12.00 -6.08 -5.97
CA THR A 8 13.25 -6.81 -5.78
C THR A 8 14.20 -6.04 -4.86
N GLU A 9 15.26 -6.69 -4.40
CA GLU A 9 16.26 -6.07 -3.52
C GLU A 9 16.95 -4.84 -4.13
N ASN A 10 16.85 -4.65 -5.45
CA ASN A 10 17.48 -3.53 -6.16
C ASN A 10 16.53 -2.33 -6.33
N ASP A 11 15.32 -2.39 -5.80
CA ASP A 11 14.28 -1.39 -6.09
C ASP A 11 14.15 -0.29 -5.03
N CYS A 12 14.96 -0.28 -3.98
CA CYS A 12 14.78 0.69 -2.89
C CYS A 12 14.82 2.16 -3.38
N GLY A 13 15.73 2.48 -4.30
CA GLY A 13 15.80 3.82 -4.89
C GLY A 13 14.58 4.18 -5.71
N ILE A 14 14.02 3.22 -6.45
CA ILE A 14 12.79 3.40 -7.24
C ILE A 14 11.61 3.66 -6.32
N LEU A 15 11.45 2.89 -5.25
CA LEU A 15 10.36 3.05 -4.29
C LEU A 15 10.38 4.45 -3.66
N ARG A 16 11.56 4.89 -3.21
CA ARG A 16 11.68 6.21 -2.61
C ARG A 16 11.43 7.33 -3.61
N TYR A 17 11.93 7.19 -4.83
CA TYR A 17 11.65 8.13 -5.92
C TYR A 17 10.14 8.24 -6.16
N LEU A 18 9.45 7.12 -6.31
CA LEU A 18 8.00 7.11 -6.54
C LEU A 18 7.24 7.75 -5.38
N ALA A 19 7.59 7.41 -4.13
CA ALA A 19 6.97 8.03 -2.97
C ALA A 19 7.12 9.54 -2.97
N SER A 20 8.29 10.06 -3.35
CA SER A 20 8.56 11.50 -3.42
C SER A 20 7.77 12.21 -4.51
N LYS A 21 7.30 11.49 -5.53
CA LYS A 21 6.56 12.05 -6.68
C LYS A 21 5.05 11.80 -6.62
N CYS A 22 4.56 10.98 -5.69
CA CYS A 22 3.16 10.59 -5.62
C CYS A 22 2.30 11.49 -4.73
N GLY A 23 2.55 12.79 -4.72
CA GLY A 23 1.69 13.77 -4.06
C GLY A 23 1.86 13.79 -2.55
N PRO A 24 0.78 13.74 -1.74
CA PRO A 24 0.89 13.98 -0.31
C PRO A 24 1.40 12.78 0.51
N LEU A 25 2.07 11.82 -0.10
CA LEU A 25 2.62 10.68 0.63
C LEU A 25 3.80 11.12 1.52
N ASP A 26 3.87 10.55 2.71
CA ASP A 26 5.05 10.67 3.55
C ASP A 26 6.21 9.90 2.90
N VAL A 27 7.35 10.58 2.77
CA VAL A 27 8.56 9.95 2.23
C VAL A 27 9.40 9.48 3.41
N HIS A 28 9.53 8.17 3.53
CA HIS A 28 10.35 7.56 4.58
C HIS A 28 11.85 7.64 4.24
N THR A 29 12.68 7.21 5.18
CA THR A 29 14.12 7.19 4.97
C THR A 29 14.51 6.17 3.88
N PRO A 30 15.68 6.33 3.24
CA PRO A 30 16.18 5.31 2.31
C PRO A 30 16.26 3.91 2.93
N TYR A 31 16.58 3.83 4.22
CA TYR A 31 16.66 2.56 4.94
C TYR A 31 15.31 1.84 4.99
N THR A 32 14.22 2.56 5.19
CA THR A 32 12.86 1.99 5.18
C THR A 32 12.56 1.29 3.85
N TYR A 33 12.89 1.95 2.73
CA TYR A 33 12.66 1.36 1.40
C TYR A 33 13.61 0.21 1.11
N TRP A 34 14.82 0.26 1.65
CA TRP A 34 15.74 -0.87 1.56
C TRP A 34 15.20 -2.11 2.29
N VAL A 35 14.70 -1.93 3.51
CA VAL A 35 14.07 -3.03 4.28
C VAL A 35 12.90 -3.63 3.50
N THR A 36 12.04 -2.78 2.94
CA THR A 36 10.92 -3.23 2.11
C THR A 36 11.40 -4.06 0.93
N SER A 37 12.42 -3.58 0.23
CA SER A 37 12.96 -4.26 -0.95
C SER A 37 13.56 -5.62 -0.62
N CYS A 38 14.26 -5.72 0.50
CA CYS A 38 14.94 -6.96 0.87
C CYS A 38 14.02 -8.00 1.53
N TYR A 39 13.04 -7.54 2.33
CA TYR A 39 12.29 -8.44 3.20
C TYR A 39 10.80 -8.54 2.86
N TYR A 40 10.24 -7.57 2.15
CA TYR A 40 8.81 -7.52 1.83
C TYR A 40 8.53 -7.45 0.32
N GLY A 41 9.48 -7.88 -0.50
CA GLY A 41 9.33 -7.86 -1.95
C GLY A 41 8.22 -8.79 -2.46
N LYS A 42 7.95 -9.90 -1.77
CA LYS A 42 6.90 -10.85 -2.19
C LYS A 42 5.49 -10.27 -2.04
N SER A 43 5.29 -9.38 -1.08
CA SER A 43 3.99 -8.74 -0.81
C SER A 43 3.90 -7.31 -1.37
N SER A 44 4.97 -6.81 -1.97
CA SER A 44 5.08 -5.45 -2.49
C SER A 44 5.28 -5.47 -4.01
N PHE A 45 4.78 -4.44 -4.70
CA PHE A 45 4.74 -4.46 -6.17
C PHE A 45 5.05 -3.08 -6.75
N ILE A 46 5.60 -3.10 -7.95
CA ILE A 46 5.84 -1.91 -8.78
C ILE A 46 4.99 -2.02 -10.04
N LEU A 47 4.30 -0.94 -10.36
CA LEU A 47 3.54 -0.77 -11.59
C LEU A 47 4.43 -0.04 -12.60
N GLU A 48 4.51 -0.60 -13.80
CA GLU A 48 5.30 -0.03 -14.89
C GLU A 48 4.42 0.25 -16.10
N HIS A 49 4.77 1.29 -16.84
CA HIS A 49 4.21 1.59 -18.15
C HIS A 49 5.36 1.60 -19.15
N ASP A 50 5.34 0.68 -20.09
CA ASP A 50 6.40 0.49 -21.09
C ASP A 50 7.80 0.43 -20.47
N GLY A 51 7.91 -0.28 -19.33
CA GLY A 51 9.17 -0.48 -18.63
C GLY A 51 9.53 0.62 -17.62
N GLU A 52 8.80 1.74 -17.60
CA GLU A 52 9.06 2.82 -16.66
C GLU A 52 8.21 2.69 -15.39
N PRO A 53 8.83 2.75 -14.20
CA PRO A 53 8.07 2.70 -12.95
C PRO A 53 7.17 3.93 -12.79
N ILE A 54 5.88 3.71 -12.55
CA ILE A 54 4.88 4.78 -12.42
C ILE A 54 4.03 4.67 -11.16
N GLY A 55 4.17 3.60 -10.40
CA GLY A 55 3.43 3.41 -9.17
C GLY A 55 3.98 2.25 -8.37
N PHE A 56 3.54 2.15 -7.13
CA PHE A 56 4.00 1.11 -6.22
C PHE A 56 2.98 0.84 -5.12
N ILE A 57 3.08 -0.32 -4.51
CA ILE A 57 2.42 -0.65 -3.25
C ILE A 57 3.43 -1.37 -2.35
N MET A 58 3.53 -0.91 -1.11
CA MET A 58 4.31 -1.56 -0.07
C MET A 58 3.36 -2.25 0.88
N ALA A 59 3.59 -3.53 1.12
CA ALA A 59 2.82 -4.30 2.09
C ALA A 59 3.76 -5.16 2.93
N VAL A 60 3.51 -5.16 4.23
CA VAL A 60 4.29 -5.89 5.22
C VAL A 60 3.60 -7.21 5.49
N ASP A 61 4.29 -8.30 5.21
CA ASP A 61 3.79 -9.65 5.49
C ASP A 61 4.08 -10.01 6.94
N THR A 62 3.06 -9.92 7.80
CA THR A 62 3.16 -10.30 9.21
C THR A 62 2.65 -11.73 9.39
N PRO A 63 2.91 -12.38 10.54
CA PRO A 63 2.36 -13.71 10.79
C PRO A 63 0.84 -13.79 10.69
N ASP A 64 0.13 -12.70 11.05
CA ASP A 64 -1.32 -12.71 11.17
C ASP A 64 -2.04 -12.12 9.95
N ALA A 65 -1.39 -11.22 9.22
CA ALA A 65 -2.04 -10.50 8.11
C ALA A 65 -1.01 -9.89 7.17
N VAL A 66 -1.47 -9.51 5.98
CA VAL A 66 -0.70 -8.66 5.06
C VAL A 66 -1.14 -7.22 5.30
N PHE A 67 -0.24 -6.41 5.82
CA PHE A 67 -0.53 -5.00 6.13
C PHE A 67 -0.13 -4.12 4.96
N ILE A 68 -1.11 -3.48 4.33
CA ILE A 68 -0.88 -2.50 3.27
C ILE A 68 -0.40 -1.21 3.92
N TRP A 69 0.84 -0.84 3.63
CA TRP A 69 1.49 0.29 4.29
C TRP A 69 1.43 1.57 3.47
N GLN A 70 1.87 1.52 2.21
CA GLN A 70 1.93 2.71 1.38
C GLN A 70 1.60 2.35 -0.07
N ILE A 71 0.83 3.20 -0.74
CA ILE A 71 0.48 3.04 -2.15
C ILE A 71 0.53 4.40 -2.84
N GLY A 72 1.07 4.43 -4.05
CA GLY A 72 1.10 5.65 -4.84
C GLY A 72 1.16 5.36 -6.33
N VAL A 73 0.56 6.26 -7.10
CA VAL A 73 0.63 6.29 -8.57
C VAL A 73 0.97 7.71 -8.99
N LEU A 74 1.88 7.86 -9.94
CA LEU A 74 2.28 9.17 -10.44
C LEU A 74 1.07 9.95 -10.97
N CYS A 75 1.08 11.26 -10.75
CA CYS A 75 -0.04 12.15 -11.03
C CYS A 75 -0.60 12.00 -12.46
N ASN A 76 0.28 11.89 -13.45
CA ASN A 76 -0.11 11.76 -14.86
C ASN A 76 -0.83 10.44 -15.19
N TYR A 77 -0.76 9.47 -14.30
CA TYR A 77 -1.36 8.15 -14.48
C TYR A 77 -2.56 7.90 -13.58
N ARG A 78 -3.02 8.90 -12.83
CA ARG A 78 -4.19 8.79 -11.97
C ARG A 78 -5.47 8.74 -12.78
N ARG A 79 -6.58 8.33 -12.13
CA ARG A 79 -7.94 8.20 -12.73
C ARG A 79 -8.03 7.11 -13.82
N LYS A 80 -7.12 6.12 -13.78
CA LYS A 80 -7.11 4.98 -14.71
C LYS A 80 -7.28 3.65 -13.96
N ASN A 81 -7.73 3.69 -12.70
CA ASN A 81 -7.89 2.51 -11.83
C ASN A 81 -6.60 1.71 -11.60
N LEU A 82 -5.43 2.32 -11.77
CA LEU A 82 -4.15 1.64 -11.64
C LEU A 82 -3.81 1.29 -10.18
N SER A 83 -4.27 2.09 -9.21
CA SER A 83 -4.15 1.74 -7.80
C SER A 83 -4.90 0.45 -7.48
N CYS A 84 -6.03 0.23 -8.12
CA CYS A 84 -6.79 -1.02 -7.96
C CYS A 84 -6.00 -2.22 -8.46
N GLU A 85 -5.23 -2.09 -9.54
CA GLU A 85 -4.36 -3.15 -10.05
C GLU A 85 -3.26 -3.50 -9.03
N LEU A 86 -2.67 -2.51 -8.40
CA LEU A 86 -1.67 -2.72 -7.34
C LEU A 86 -2.28 -3.41 -6.13
N ILE A 87 -3.43 -2.94 -5.65
CA ILE A 87 -4.14 -3.55 -4.52
C ILE A 87 -4.52 -5.00 -4.84
N SER A 88 -4.96 -5.25 -6.06
CA SER A 88 -5.34 -6.60 -6.52
C SER A 88 -4.20 -7.61 -6.38
N LYS A 89 -2.97 -7.17 -6.62
CA LYS A 89 -1.79 -8.04 -6.44
C LYS A 89 -1.56 -8.39 -4.97
N CYS A 90 -1.76 -7.45 -4.07
CA CYS A 90 -1.68 -7.74 -2.63
C CYS A 90 -2.79 -8.71 -2.20
N PHE A 91 -3.99 -8.56 -2.74
CA PHE A 91 -5.10 -9.49 -2.49
C PHE A 91 -4.77 -10.91 -2.96
N ALA A 92 -4.21 -11.03 -4.16
CA ALA A 92 -3.78 -12.34 -4.68
C ALA A 92 -2.71 -12.96 -3.80
N TYR A 93 -1.74 -12.16 -3.36
CA TYR A 93 -0.69 -12.64 -2.45
C TYR A 93 -1.27 -13.13 -1.12
N ALA A 94 -2.15 -12.33 -0.50
CA ALA A 94 -2.78 -12.69 0.78
C ALA A 94 -3.60 -13.98 0.66
N ARG A 95 -4.35 -14.12 -0.42
CA ARG A 95 -5.12 -15.33 -0.71
C ARG A 95 -4.21 -16.54 -0.86
N TYR A 96 -3.11 -16.42 -1.59
CA TYR A 96 -2.10 -17.48 -1.74
C TYR A 96 -1.49 -17.86 -0.39
N ALA A 97 -1.18 -16.86 0.47
CA ALA A 97 -0.59 -17.08 1.78
C ALA A 97 -1.60 -17.55 2.84
N GLY A 98 -2.90 -17.57 2.53
CA GLY A 98 -3.95 -17.92 3.47
C GLY A 98 -4.13 -16.89 4.59
N LYS A 99 -3.92 -15.61 4.30
CA LYS A 99 -3.96 -14.52 5.27
C LYS A 99 -5.02 -13.49 4.92
N ASP A 100 -5.54 -12.82 5.94
CA ASP A 100 -6.31 -11.60 5.76
C ASP A 100 -5.37 -10.43 5.44
N LEU A 101 -5.95 -9.30 5.02
CA LEU A 101 -5.21 -8.06 4.89
C LEU A 101 -5.68 -7.05 5.94
N GLU A 102 -4.81 -6.09 6.22
CA GLU A 102 -5.12 -4.93 7.05
C GLU A 102 -4.58 -3.66 6.41
N ALA A 103 -5.23 -2.56 6.70
CA ALA A 103 -4.77 -1.23 6.31
C ALA A 103 -5.25 -0.22 7.33
N THR A 104 -4.53 0.88 7.47
CA THR A 104 -4.98 2.04 8.23
C THR A 104 -5.18 3.21 7.28
N ILE A 105 -6.29 3.92 7.45
CA ILE A 105 -6.65 5.05 6.57
C ILE A 105 -7.22 6.16 7.44
N ALA A 106 -6.72 7.39 7.25
CA ALA A 106 -7.29 8.56 7.91
C ALA A 106 -8.75 8.75 7.47
N LYS A 107 -9.60 9.20 8.39
CA LYS A 107 -11.05 9.35 8.14
C LYS A 107 -11.38 10.23 6.95
N ASP A 108 -10.57 11.23 6.68
CA ASP A 108 -10.76 12.19 5.57
C ASP A 108 -10.09 11.75 4.28
N ASN A 109 -9.33 10.65 4.29
CA ASN A 109 -8.67 10.14 3.09
C ASN A 109 -9.63 9.25 2.28
N LEU A 110 -10.66 9.87 1.71
CA LEU A 110 -11.67 9.18 0.91
C LEU A 110 -11.11 8.53 -0.36
N PRO A 111 -10.15 9.13 -1.09
CA PRO A 111 -9.59 8.48 -2.27
C PRO A 111 -8.99 7.11 -1.98
N SER A 112 -8.21 6.99 -0.90
CA SER A 112 -7.61 5.71 -0.50
C SER A 112 -8.66 4.69 -0.06
N TYR A 113 -9.63 5.12 0.75
CA TYR A 113 -10.72 4.25 1.17
C TYR A 113 -11.54 3.74 -0.02
N ASN A 114 -11.88 4.62 -0.95
CA ASN A 114 -12.67 4.25 -2.12
C ASN A 114 -11.91 3.32 -3.06
N ALA A 115 -10.60 3.52 -3.24
CA ALA A 115 -9.76 2.63 -4.04
C ALA A 115 -9.74 1.22 -3.44
N LEU A 116 -9.55 1.13 -2.13
CA LEU A 116 -9.54 -0.15 -1.42
C LEU A 116 -10.91 -0.84 -1.49
N ARG A 117 -11.98 -0.09 -1.29
CA ARG A 117 -13.35 -0.61 -1.37
C ARG A 117 -13.68 -1.13 -2.77
N ARG A 118 -13.27 -0.43 -3.83
CA ARG A 118 -13.46 -0.89 -5.22
C ARG A 118 -12.72 -2.19 -5.47
N ALA A 119 -11.49 -2.30 -5.00
CA ALA A 119 -10.71 -3.53 -5.12
C ALA A 119 -11.38 -4.68 -4.38
N CYS A 120 -11.88 -4.45 -3.17
CA CYS A 120 -12.63 -5.45 -2.42
C CYS A 120 -13.84 -5.96 -3.19
N LYS A 121 -14.62 -5.05 -3.75
CA LYS A 121 -15.81 -5.41 -4.54
C LYS A 121 -15.43 -6.22 -5.78
N LYS A 122 -14.40 -5.79 -6.50
CA LYS A 122 -13.93 -6.47 -7.71
C LYS A 122 -13.46 -7.90 -7.44
N HIS A 123 -12.80 -8.13 -6.30
CA HIS A 123 -12.14 -9.41 -6.01
C HIS A 123 -12.86 -10.25 -4.97
N ASN A 124 -14.09 -9.87 -4.61
CA ASN A 124 -14.91 -10.61 -3.66
C ASN A 124 -14.26 -10.71 -2.27
N PHE A 125 -13.76 -9.59 -1.77
CA PHE A 125 -13.33 -9.41 -0.39
C PHE A 125 -14.33 -8.54 0.35
N THR A 126 -14.40 -8.73 1.67
CA THR A 126 -15.14 -7.84 2.57
C THR A 126 -14.16 -6.92 3.28
N ILE A 127 -14.61 -5.70 3.58
CA ILE A 127 -13.84 -4.74 4.35
C ILE A 127 -14.67 -4.29 5.55
N GLU A 128 -14.08 -4.34 6.74
CA GLU A 128 -14.74 -3.90 7.97
C GLU A 128 -13.82 -2.99 8.80
N PRO A 129 -14.35 -1.91 9.37
CA PRO A 129 -13.58 -1.09 10.29
C PRO A 129 -13.38 -1.83 11.61
N LEU A 130 -12.20 -1.70 12.18
CA LEU A 130 -11.89 -2.17 13.53
C LEU A 130 -11.90 -0.98 14.48
N GLU A 131 -10.74 -0.61 15.03
CA GLU A 131 -10.66 0.51 15.96
C GLU A 131 -9.99 1.75 15.32
N GLU A 132 -10.15 2.88 15.97
CA GLU A 132 -9.33 4.05 15.66
C GLU A 132 -7.94 3.86 16.29
N VAL A 133 -6.91 3.98 15.47
CA VAL A 133 -5.50 3.97 15.90
C VAL A 133 -5.08 5.40 16.11
N VAL A 134 -4.54 5.70 17.29
CA VAL A 134 -3.99 7.02 17.62
C VAL A 134 -2.50 6.87 17.84
N ILE A 135 -1.71 7.57 17.04
CA ILE A 135 -0.25 7.51 17.07
C ILE A 135 0.28 8.81 17.67
N HIS A 136 1.06 8.68 18.72
CA HIS A 136 1.72 9.80 19.42
C HIS A 136 3.23 9.70 19.28
N ASP A 137 3.90 10.85 19.39
CA ASP A 137 5.35 10.92 19.45
C ASP A 137 5.76 11.50 20.80
N MET A 138 6.48 10.73 21.61
CA MET A 138 6.94 11.21 22.92
C MET A 138 7.99 12.31 22.82
N ALA A 139 8.69 12.42 21.69
CA ALA A 139 9.66 13.49 21.45
C ALA A 139 8.99 14.77 20.91
N ASP A 140 7.74 14.69 20.47
CA ASP A 140 6.97 15.81 19.96
C ASP A 140 5.51 15.69 20.41
N ASP A 141 5.18 16.34 21.51
CA ASP A 141 3.84 16.30 22.11
C ASP A 141 2.75 16.87 21.18
N SER A 142 3.13 17.67 20.18
CA SER A 142 2.18 18.20 19.21
C SER A 142 1.81 17.22 18.12
N PHE A 143 2.60 16.12 17.95
CA PHE A 143 2.31 15.11 16.94
C PHE A 143 1.19 14.19 17.40
N GLU A 144 0.16 14.10 16.59
CA GLU A 144 -0.90 13.13 16.75
C GLU A 144 -1.42 12.74 15.37
N GLU A 145 -1.42 11.48 15.08
CA GLU A 145 -2.00 10.93 13.84
C GLU A 145 -3.10 9.94 14.21
N LYS A 146 -4.25 10.09 13.57
CA LYS A 146 -5.42 9.23 13.78
C LYS A 146 -5.80 8.56 12.50
N GLU A 147 -5.95 7.24 12.56
CA GLU A 147 -6.36 6.43 11.42
C GLU A 147 -7.38 5.38 11.86
N ILE A 148 -8.21 4.94 10.94
CA ILE A 148 -9.08 3.79 11.16
C ILE A 148 -8.36 2.56 10.64
N ARG A 149 -8.27 1.53 11.45
CA ARG A 149 -7.76 0.22 11.02
C ARG A 149 -8.89 -0.59 10.40
N TYR A 150 -8.64 -1.14 9.24
CA TYR A 150 -9.57 -2.00 8.51
C TYR A 150 -9.03 -3.41 8.41
N ARG A 151 -9.94 -4.37 8.53
CA ARG A 151 -9.67 -5.79 8.23
C ARG A 151 -10.34 -6.14 6.90
N ILE A 152 -9.61 -6.84 6.05
CA ILE A 152 -10.04 -7.21 4.71
C ILE A 152 -9.91 -8.71 4.59
N ARG A 153 -11.02 -9.38 4.26
CA ARG A 153 -11.11 -10.85 4.20
C ARG A 153 -11.71 -11.30 2.89
N ALA A 154 -11.25 -12.46 2.39
CA ALA A 154 -11.93 -13.12 1.29
C ALA A 154 -13.36 -13.49 1.72
N ALA A 155 -14.32 -13.13 0.88
CA ALA A 155 -15.73 -13.40 1.13
C ALA A 155 -16.05 -14.89 0.90
#